data_977d0d5aebd0338470316f96816f0b90
#
_entry.id   977d0d5aebd0338470316f96816f0b90
#
_cell.length_a   1.000
_cell.length_b   1.000
_cell.length_c   1.000
_cell.angle_alpha   90.00
_cell.angle_beta   90.00
_cell.angle_gamma   90.00
#
_symmetry.space_group_name_H-M   'P 1'
#
loop_
_entity.id
_entity.type
_entity.pdbx_description
1 polymer ?
#
loop_
_entity_poly.entity_id
_entity_poly.type
_entity_poly.pdbx_seq_one_letter_code
_entity_poly.pdbx_strand_id
1 'polypeptide(L)'
;MSEQTVSFIKGLHGDIAVHDWGNDKPRYLALLVHGYGEHLGRYQYVARTLQAQGARVFGPDHLGHGLSQGERVLIEDYDAVVDDVQRVVNHFRQQYPTLPLVVIGHSMGGMIATRYVQRHGEEVRALVLSGPLLGDRTAISDLAELPTIPDSPLDTATLARDPAVGVAYQEDPLVWHGPFKRPTLRAMQRMLAAINAGPGFGALPTLWIHGDDDRLVLMSETQTALDRLRGDDFEQLINAGGRHESFNETNKDQILKRVTDFIARALG
;
A
#
# COMPACT_ATOMS: atom_id res chain seq x y z
N MET A 1 11.95 -15.11 15.54
CA MET A 1 11.53 -14.26 14.41
C MET A 1 12.83 -13.75 13.79
N SER A 2 13.02 -13.96 12.49
CA SER A 2 14.19 -13.46 11.76
C SER A 2 14.17 -11.91 11.71
N GLU A 3 15.33 -11.31 11.70
CA GLU A 3 15.47 -9.86 11.53
C GLU A 3 15.11 -9.47 10.08
N GLN A 4 14.65 -8.22 9.91
CA GLN A 4 14.44 -7.65 8.59
C GLN A 4 15.78 -7.57 7.85
N THR A 5 15.77 -8.00 6.61
CA THR A 5 16.86 -7.80 5.66
C THR A 5 16.42 -6.91 4.51
N VAL A 6 17.35 -6.21 3.89
CA VAL A 6 17.11 -5.43 2.67
C VAL A 6 18.08 -5.93 1.60
N SER A 7 17.55 -6.26 0.45
CA SER A 7 18.30 -6.63 -0.74
C SER A 7 17.87 -5.75 -1.92
N PHE A 8 18.55 -5.85 -3.05
CA PHE A 8 18.22 -5.07 -4.24
C PHE A 8 17.99 -6.00 -5.43
N ILE A 9 16.94 -5.73 -6.18
CA ILE A 9 16.68 -6.37 -7.46
C ILE A 9 16.65 -5.34 -8.59
N LYS A 10 16.88 -5.79 -9.83
CA LYS A 10 16.75 -4.92 -11.01
C LYS A 10 15.27 -4.68 -11.29
N GLY A 11 14.83 -3.42 -11.14
CA GLY A 11 13.56 -2.93 -11.64
C GLY A 11 13.67 -2.43 -13.09
N LEU A 12 12.57 -1.91 -13.60
CA LEU A 12 12.50 -1.39 -14.98
C LEU A 12 13.32 -0.11 -15.17
N HIS A 13 13.36 0.75 -14.14
CA HIS A 13 13.99 2.07 -14.22
C HIS A 13 15.06 2.31 -13.16
N GLY A 14 15.47 1.28 -12.45
CA GLY A 14 16.50 1.37 -11.42
C GLY A 14 16.49 0.18 -10.47
N ASP A 15 17.44 0.15 -9.53
CA ASP A 15 17.48 -0.87 -8.50
C ASP A 15 16.37 -0.63 -7.46
N ILE A 16 15.61 -1.66 -7.17
CA ILE A 16 14.51 -1.65 -6.23
C ILE A 16 14.96 -2.32 -4.92
N ALA A 17 14.88 -1.59 -3.82
CA ALA A 17 15.14 -2.15 -2.50
C ALA A 17 13.97 -3.04 -2.09
N VAL A 18 14.28 -4.25 -1.66
CA VAL A 18 13.29 -5.25 -1.23
C VAL A 18 13.52 -5.56 0.24
N HIS A 19 12.52 -5.25 1.04
CA HIS A 19 12.46 -5.62 2.44
C HIS A 19 11.92 -7.03 2.58
N ASP A 20 12.57 -7.84 3.42
CA ASP A 20 12.18 -9.22 3.73
C ASP A 20 12.30 -9.45 5.24
N TRP A 21 11.19 -9.73 5.90
CA TRP A 21 11.17 -10.04 7.32
C TRP A 21 11.34 -11.53 7.63
N GLY A 22 11.61 -12.32 6.61
CA GLY A 22 11.90 -13.74 6.77
C GLY A 22 10.82 -14.54 7.51
N ASN A 23 10.82 -15.84 7.30
CA ASN A 23 10.16 -16.87 8.11
C ASN A 23 10.68 -18.22 7.60
N ASP A 24 11.21 -19.07 8.48
CA ASP A 24 11.80 -20.35 8.05
C ASP A 24 10.74 -21.38 7.61
N LYS A 25 9.50 -21.23 8.10
CA LYS A 25 8.38 -22.13 7.79
C LYS A 25 7.12 -21.33 7.51
N PRO A 26 7.09 -20.54 6.44
CA PRO A 26 5.94 -19.72 6.14
C PRO A 26 4.75 -20.57 5.68
N ARG A 27 3.55 -20.15 6.07
CA ARG A 27 2.28 -20.73 5.59
C ARG A 27 1.72 -19.96 4.41
N TYR A 28 2.11 -18.68 4.26
CA TYR A 28 1.71 -17.79 3.18
C TYR A 28 2.73 -16.67 2.97
N LEU A 29 2.66 -16.06 1.82
CA LEU A 29 3.40 -14.86 1.45
C LEU A 29 2.53 -13.63 1.70
N ALA A 30 3.09 -12.59 2.32
CA ALA A 30 2.42 -11.30 2.53
C ALA A 30 3.24 -10.19 1.87
N LEU A 31 2.71 -9.64 0.78
CA LEU A 31 3.28 -8.50 0.08
C LEU A 31 2.74 -7.21 0.69
N LEU A 32 3.63 -6.36 1.19
CA LEU A 32 3.30 -5.00 1.63
C LEU A 32 3.62 -3.99 0.52
N VAL A 33 2.69 -3.06 0.29
CA VAL A 33 2.77 -2.01 -0.73
C VAL A 33 2.51 -0.66 -0.05
N HIS A 34 3.56 0.15 0.08
CA HIS A 34 3.55 1.38 0.87
C HIS A 34 2.96 2.59 0.11
N GLY A 35 2.67 3.67 0.86
CA GLY A 35 2.10 4.91 0.35
C GLY A 35 3.11 5.87 -0.30
N TYR A 36 2.60 7.05 -0.72
CA TYR A 36 3.42 8.10 -1.31
C TYR A 36 4.35 8.73 -0.27
N GLY A 37 5.58 8.98 -0.67
CA GLY A 37 6.58 9.71 0.12
C GLY A 37 7.15 8.95 1.32
N GLU A 38 6.70 7.73 1.57
CA GLU A 38 7.15 6.87 2.66
C GLU A 38 7.96 5.65 2.16
N HIS A 39 8.18 4.66 3.02
CA HIS A 39 8.92 3.44 2.70
C HIS A 39 8.55 2.28 3.63
N LEU A 40 8.91 1.04 3.26
CA LEU A 40 8.54 -0.15 4.02
C LEU A 40 9.20 -0.29 5.39
N GLY A 41 10.26 0.43 5.67
CA GLY A 41 10.87 0.46 7.01
C GLY A 41 9.89 0.88 8.11
N ARG A 42 8.82 1.63 7.77
CA ARG A 42 7.77 2.06 8.69
C ARG A 42 6.76 0.96 9.06
N TYR A 43 6.82 -0.21 8.39
CA TYR A 43 5.84 -1.30 8.54
C TYR A 43 6.31 -2.42 9.49
N GLN A 44 7.32 -2.19 10.32
CA GLN A 44 7.86 -3.20 11.25
C GLN A 44 6.79 -3.86 12.12
N TYR A 45 5.86 -3.06 12.64
CA TYR A 45 4.82 -3.57 13.53
C TYR A 45 3.82 -4.47 12.77
N VAL A 46 3.40 -4.03 11.59
CA VAL A 46 2.53 -4.82 10.68
C VAL A 46 3.21 -6.13 10.31
N ALA A 47 4.47 -6.06 9.87
CA ALA A 47 5.23 -7.22 9.45
C ALA A 47 5.39 -8.26 10.57
N ARG A 48 5.75 -7.83 11.79
CA ARG A 48 5.87 -8.73 12.94
C ARG A 48 4.54 -9.38 13.33
N THR A 49 3.44 -8.63 13.23
CA THR A 49 2.10 -9.16 13.49
C THR A 49 1.76 -10.27 12.49
N LEU A 50 2.02 -10.05 11.20
CA LEU A 50 1.79 -11.05 10.16
C LEU A 50 2.73 -12.26 10.27
N GLN A 51 4.02 -12.03 10.60
CA GLN A 51 4.97 -13.11 10.87
C GLN A 51 4.50 -14.03 12.00
N ALA A 52 3.98 -13.45 13.09
CA ALA A 52 3.42 -14.22 14.21
C ALA A 52 2.25 -15.11 13.77
N GLN A 53 1.58 -14.77 12.67
CA GLN A 53 0.50 -15.54 12.04
C GLN A 53 1.00 -16.44 10.89
N GLY A 54 2.33 -16.64 10.79
CA GLY A 54 2.93 -17.57 9.83
C GLY A 54 3.22 -16.98 8.44
N ALA A 55 3.18 -15.67 8.26
CA ALA A 55 3.59 -15.05 7.00
C ALA A 55 5.11 -15.02 6.82
N ARG A 56 5.58 -15.13 5.58
CA ARG A 56 6.79 -14.46 5.15
C ARG A 56 6.39 -13.10 4.57
N VAL A 57 6.80 -12.04 5.23
CA VAL A 57 6.40 -10.66 4.87
C VAL A 57 7.52 -10.03 4.05
N PHE A 58 7.17 -9.40 2.96
CA PHE A 58 8.11 -8.74 2.06
C PHE A 58 7.44 -7.61 1.27
N GLY A 59 8.24 -6.80 0.61
CA GLY A 59 7.76 -5.82 -0.35
C GLY A 59 8.87 -4.87 -0.81
N PRO A 60 8.64 -4.10 -1.89
CA PRO A 60 9.57 -3.09 -2.39
C PRO A 60 9.42 -1.75 -1.70
N ASP A 61 10.49 -1.00 -1.55
CA ASP A 61 10.39 0.44 -1.66
C ASP A 61 10.18 0.77 -3.15
N HIS A 62 9.15 1.55 -3.49
CA HIS A 62 8.88 1.90 -4.88
C HIS A 62 10.01 2.76 -5.47
N LEU A 63 10.13 2.79 -6.81
CA LEU A 63 11.08 3.68 -7.49
C LEU A 63 10.98 5.10 -6.92
N GLY A 64 12.13 5.71 -6.60
CA GLY A 64 12.19 7.05 -6.01
C GLY A 64 11.77 7.15 -4.54
N HIS A 65 11.51 6.03 -3.85
CA HIS A 65 11.12 5.98 -2.45
C HIS A 65 12.13 5.18 -1.61
N GLY A 66 12.16 5.47 -0.32
CA GLY A 66 12.98 4.75 0.65
C GLY A 66 14.42 4.56 0.20
N LEU A 67 14.86 3.31 0.13
CA LEU A 67 16.21 2.91 -0.29
C LEU A 67 16.33 2.62 -1.80
N SER A 68 15.22 2.62 -2.55
CA SER A 68 15.24 2.40 -4.00
C SER A 68 15.86 3.55 -4.77
N GLN A 69 16.42 3.23 -5.93
CA GLN A 69 16.95 4.22 -6.87
C GLN A 69 15.84 5.09 -7.45
N GLY A 70 16.23 6.13 -8.14
CA GLY A 70 15.33 7.08 -8.81
C GLY A 70 15.34 8.45 -8.14
N GLU A 71 14.84 9.43 -8.88
CA GLU A 71 14.61 10.76 -8.32
C GLU A 71 13.47 10.71 -7.30
N ARG A 72 13.66 11.38 -6.15
CA ARG A 72 12.69 11.29 -5.06
C ARG A 72 11.29 11.62 -5.50
N VAL A 73 10.38 10.68 -5.21
CA VAL A 73 8.94 10.67 -5.51
C VAL A 73 8.57 10.95 -6.97
N LEU A 74 9.51 10.78 -7.90
CA LEU A 74 9.23 10.91 -9.33
C LEU A 74 8.84 9.54 -9.89
N ILE A 75 7.55 9.40 -10.19
CA ILE A 75 6.97 8.24 -10.88
C ILE A 75 6.18 8.76 -12.09
N GLU A 76 6.62 8.44 -13.28
CA GLU A 76 5.97 8.87 -14.51
C GLU A 76 5.04 7.79 -15.09
N ASP A 77 5.19 6.54 -14.63
CA ASP A 77 4.37 5.40 -15.05
C ASP A 77 4.14 4.43 -13.88
N TYR A 78 2.90 4.30 -13.41
CA TYR A 78 2.55 3.36 -12.34
C TYR A 78 2.34 1.93 -12.84
N ASP A 79 2.09 1.67 -14.13
CA ASP A 79 2.11 0.29 -14.64
C ASP A 79 3.52 -0.29 -14.57
N ALA A 80 4.57 0.52 -14.78
CA ALA A 80 5.97 0.11 -14.53
C ALA A 80 6.23 -0.22 -13.05
N VAL A 81 5.62 0.53 -12.12
CA VAL A 81 5.70 0.20 -10.68
C VAL A 81 5.01 -1.12 -10.37
N VAL A 82 3.86 -1.40 -10.98
CA VAL A 82 3.17 -2.69 -10.86
C VAL A 82 4.02 -3.84 -11.42
N ASP A 83 4.72 -3.61 -12.53
CA ASP A 83 5.64 -4.60 -13.08
C ASP A 83 6.84 -4.86 -12.15
N ASP A 84 7.36 -3.83 -11.48
CA ASP A 84 8.41 -4.00 -10.47
C ASP A 84 7.89 -4.76 -9.25
N VAL A 85 6.67 -4.51 -8.79
CA VAL A 85 6.00 -5.31 -7.75
C VAL A 85 5.91 -6.78 -8.16
N GLN A 86 5.53 -7.07 -9.42
CA GLN A 86 5.48 -8.45 -9.93
C GLN A 86 6.88 -9.10 -9.99
N ARG A 87 7.93 -8.35 -10.30
CA ARG A 87 9.33 -8.85 -10.23
C ARG A 87 9.70 -9.26 -8.80
N VAL A 88 9.32 -8.44 -7.81
CA VAL A 88 9.52 -8.78 -6.39
C VAL A 88 8.75 -10.04 -6.02
N VAL A 89 7.48 -10.16 -6.39
CA VAL A 89 6.69 -11.38 -6.15
C VAL A 89 7.34 -12.60 -6.79
N ASN A 90 7.78 -12.49 -8.06
CA ASN A 90 8.44 -13.58 -8.77
C ASN A 90 9.74 -14.02 -8.09
N HIS A 91 10.50 -13.09 -7.49
CA HIS A 91 11.69 -13.42 -6.72
C HIS A 91 11.36 -14.36 -5.54
N PHE A 92 10.29 -14.07 -4.78
CA PHE A 92 9.86 -14.94 -3.68
C PHE A 92 9.17 -16.21 -4.17
N ARG A 93 8.48 -16.18 -5.29
CA ARG A 93 7.87 -17.37 -5.92
C ARG A 93 8.89 -18.42 -6.34
N GLN A 94 10.12 -18.04 -6.69
CA GLN A 94 11.19 -19.01 -6.96
C GLN A 94 11.46 -19.91 -5.76
N GLN A 95 11.39 -19.39 -4.55
CA GLN A 95 11.60 -20.15 -3.33
C GLN A 95 10.30 -20.77 -2.77
N TYR A 96 9.16 -20.12 -2.98
CA TYR A 96 7.86 -20.51 -2.45
C TYR A 96 6.78 -20.58 -3.54
N PRO A 97 6.89 -21.51 -4.51
CA PRO A 97 6.03 -21.49 -5.70
C PRO A 97 4.55 -21.76 -5.43
N THR A 98 4.22 -22.43 -4.34
CA THR A 98 2.85 -22.88 -4.05
C THR A 98 2.17 -22.16 -2.88
N LEU A 99 2.91 -21.31 -2.15
CA LEU A 99 2.31 -20.59 -1.02
C LEU A 99 1.27 -19.58 -1.49
N PRO A 100 0.13 -19.45 -0.80
CA PRO A 100 -0.84 -18.42 -1.11
C PRO A 100 -0.23 -17.03 -0.92
N LEU A 101 -0.58 -16.07 -1.79
CA LEU A 101 -0.15 -14.68 -1.73
C LEU A 101 -1.29 -13.81 -1.19
N VAL A 102 -0.98 -13.03 -0.17
CA VAL A 102 -1.82 -11.95 0.35
C VAL A 102 -1.18 -10.62 -0.03
N VAL A 103 -1.95 -9.68 -0.55
CA VAL A 103 -1.49 -8.35 -0.90
C VAL A 103 -2.11 -7.33 0.04
N ILE A 104 -1.30 -6.45 0.62
CA ILE A 104 -1.71 -5.43 1.58
C ILE A 104 -1.17 -4.09 1.09
N GLY A 105 -2.06 -3.19 0.69
CA GLY A 105 -1.69 -1.87 0.17
C GLY A 105 -2.25 -0.73 1.02
N HIS A 106 -1.42 0.30 1.27
CA HIS A 106 -1.82 1.50 1.98
C HIS A 106 -1.74 2.73 1.07
N SER A 107 -2.77 3.58 1.10
CA SER A 107 -2.78 4.88 0.39
C SER A 107 -2.48 4.72 -1.11
N MET A 108 -1.45 5.36 -1.65
CA MET A 108 -0.92 5.12 -3.00
C MET A 108 -0.62 3.63 -3.23
N GLY A 109 -0.11 2.94 -2.22
CA GLY A 109 0.10 1.49 -2.28
C GLY A 109 -1.20 0.70 -2.44
N GLY A 110 -2.32 1.22 -1.93
CA GLY A 110 -3.66 0.67 -2.18
C GLY A 110 -4.09 0.82 -3.65
N MET A 111 -3.77 1.95 -4.28
CA MET A 111 -3.94 2.15 -5.73
C MET A 111 -3.10 1.14 -6.53
N ILE A 112 -1.81 0.99 -6.18
CA ILE A 112 -0.89 0.05 -6.83
C ILE A 112 -1.39 -1.39 -6.63
N ALA A 113 -1.78 -1.78 -5.40
CA ALA A 113 -2.30 -3.10 -5.09
C ALA A 113 -3.60 -3.42 -5.85
N THR A 114 -4.49 -2.44 -6.01
CA THR A 114 -5.71 -2.58 -6.81
C THR A 114 -5.37 -2.86 -8.27
N ARG A 115 -4.46 -2.08 -8.86
CA ARG A 115 -4.02 -2.34 -10.25
C ARG A 115 -3.28 -3.66 -10.38
N TYR A 116 -2.48 -4.02 -9.37
CA TYR A 116 -1.79 -5.30 -9.33
C TYR A 116 -2.78 -6.48 -9.41
N VAL A 117 -3.83 -6.49 -8.61
CA VAL A 117 -4.83 -7.57 -8.66
C VAL A 117 -5.67 -7.56 -9.94
N GLN A 118 -5.88 -6.41 -10.57
CA GLN A 118 -6.51 -6.36 -11.90
C GLN A 118 -5.67 -7.05 -12.99
N ARG A 119 -4.34 -7.06 -12.84
CA ARG A 119 -3.41 -7.64 -13.83
C ARG A 119 -2.95 -9.06 -13.46
N HIS A 120 -2.88 -9.39 -12.16
CA HIS A 120 -2.28 -10.60 -11.61
C HIS A 120 -3.15 -11.25 -10.52
N GLY A 121 -4.46 -10.96 -10.49
CA GLY A 121 -5.36 -11.37 -9.40
C GLY A 121 -5.49 -12.88 -9.23
N GLU A 122 -5.28 -13.66 -10.29
CA GLU A 122 -5.29 -15.13 -10.24
C GLU A 122 -4.22 -15.72 -9.31
N GLU A 123 -3.13 -14.97 -9.04
CA GLU A 123 -2.06 -15.36 -8.12
C GLU A 123 -2.36 -14.98 -6.66
N VAL A 124 -3.39 -14.15 -6.42
CA VAL A 124 -3.68 -13.53 -5.12
C VAL A 124 -4.84 -14.26 -4.44
N ARG A 125 -4.67 -14.55 -3.14
CA ARG A 125 -5.69 -15.24 -2.32
C ARG A 125 -6.48 -14.30 -1.42
N ALA A 126 -5.93 -13.12 -1.11
CA ALA A 126 -6.63 -12.09 -0.35
C ALA A 126 -6.01 -10.70 -0.62
N LEU A 127 -6.85 -9.69 -0.62
CA LEU A 127 -6.47 -8.28 -0.76
C LEU A 127 -6.90 -7.50 0.47
N VAL A 128 -5.97 -6.71 1.04
CA VAL A 128 -6.25 -5.76 2.12
C VAL A 128 -5.88 -4.36 1.65
N LEU A 129 -6.83 -3.44 1.74
CA LEU A 129 -6.69 -2.04 1.34
C LEU A 129 -6.88 -1.15 2.56
N SER A 130 -5.86 -0.38 2.94
CA SER A 130 -5.89 0.57 4.06
C SER A 130 -5.81 2.00 3.53
N GLY A 131 -6.89 2.80 3.71
CA GLY A 131 -6.99 4.16 3.21
C GLY A 131 -6.59 4.31 1.74
N PRO A 132 -7.04 3.40 0.82
CA PRO A 132 -6.48 3.33 -0.53
C PRO A 132 -6.84 4.57 -1.34
N LEU A 133 -5.87 5.10 -2.07
CA LEU A 133 -6.09 6.18 -3.04
C LEU A 133 -6.88 5.63 -4.24
N LEU A 134 -8.20 5.70 -4.16
CA LEU A 134 -9.13 5.29 -5.21
C LEU A 134 -10.20 6.36 -5.38
N GLY A 135 -10.74 6.51 -6.57
CA GLY A 135 -11.78 7.48 -6.89
C GLY A 135 -11.71 7.93 -8.34
N ASP A 136 -12.76 8.63 -8.80
CA ASP A 136 -12.77 9.28 -10.12
C ASP A 136 -12.11 10.66 -10.07
N ARG A 137 -12.44 11.40 -9.02
CA ARG A 137 -11.88 12.70 -8.72
C ARG A 137 -11.43 12.70 -7.26
N THR A 138 -10.14 12.82 -7.06
CA THR A 138 -9.50 12.81 -5.74
C THR A 138 -8.77 14.14 -5.52
N ALA A 139 -8.35 14.40 -4.29
CA ALA A 139 -7.49 15.56 -3.97
C ALA A 139 -6.25 15.61 -4.88
N ILE A 140 -5.72 14.44 -5.29
CA ILE A 140 -4.63 14.32 -6.26
C ILE A 140 -4.99 14.92 -7.62
N SER A 141 -6.24 14.71 -8.09
CA SER A 141 -6.72 15.28 -9.35
C SER A 141 -6.75 16.79 -9.31
N ASP A 142 -7.30 17.35 -8.23
CA ASP A 142 -7.39 18.80 -8.06
C ASP A 142 -5.99 19.44 -7.93
N LEU A 143 -5.08 18.80 -7.20
CA LEU A 143 -3.70 19.26 -7.05
C LEU A 143 -2.93 19.26 -8.38
N ALA A 144 -3.16 18.27 -9.25
CA ALA A 144 -2.52 18.19 -10.56
C ALA A 144 -2.91 19.35 -11.51
N GLU A 145 -4.12 19.89 -11.34
CA GLU A 145 -4.65 21.00 -12.17
C GLU A 145 -4.20 22.39 -11.70
N LEU A 146 -3.64 22.51 -10.50
CA LEU A 146 -3.17 23.82 -10.00
C LEU A 146 -2.05 24.37 -10.90
N PRO A 147 -2.02 25.69 -11.18
CA PRO A 147 -0.92 26.32 -11.93
C PRO A 147 0.45 26.07 -11.28
N THR A 148 0.50 26.17 -9.96
CA THR A 148 1.67 25.88 -9.14
C THR A 148 1.28 24.90 -8.04
N ILE A 149 2.05 23.81 -7.90
CA ILE A 149 1.84 22.86 -6.81
C ILE A 149 2.38 23.50 -5.53
N PRO A 150 1.58 23.57 -4.45
CA PRO A 150 2.03 24.11 -3.19
C PRO A 150 3.24 23.35 -2.62
N ASP A 151 4.24 24.09 -2.16
CA ASP A 151 5.33 23.55 -1.36
C ASP A 151 4.97 23.69 0.13
N SER A 152 3.99 22.93 0.55
CA SER A 152 3.53 22.90 1.93
C SER A 152 3.81 21.52 2.50
N PRO A 153 4.50 21.41 3.64
CA PRO A 153 4.70 20.14 4.30
C PRO A 153 3.35 19.51 4.67
N LEU A 154 3.32 18.18 4.66
CA LEU A 154 2.15 17.45 5.12
C LEU A 154 1.87 17.78 6.60
N ASP A 155 0.64 18.12 6.92
CA ASP A 155 0.19 18.16 8.33
C ASP A 155 0.17 16.72 8.88
N THR A 156 1.21 16.38 9.66
CA THR A 156 1.38 15.03 10.19
C THR A 156 0.30 14.65 11.20
N ALA A 157 -0.45 15.62 11.73
CA ALA A 157 -1.63 15.33 12.53
C ALA A 157 -2.73 14.61 11.72
N THR A 158 -2.68 14.64 10.38
CA THR A 158 -3.63 13.92 9.53
C THR A 158 -3.31 12.42 9.39
N LEU A 159 -2.11 11.98 9.79
CA LEU A 159 -1.68 10.59 9.65
C LEU A 159 -2.37 9.66 10.65
N ALA A 160 -2.28 9.96 11.94
CA ALA A 160 -2.86 9.15 13.01
C ALA A 160 -3.19 10.02 14.23
N ARG A 161 -4.05 9.53 15.11
CA ARG A 161 -4.36 10.19 16.41
C ARG A 161 -3.20 10.13 17.40
N ASP A 162 -2.30 9.16 17.24
CA ASP A 162 -1.08 9.08 18.04
C ASP A 162 -0.07 10.12 17.53
N PRO A 163 0.26 11.17 18.31
CA PRO A 163 1.19 12.21 17.89
C PRO A 163 2.61 11.69 17.66
N ALA A 164 3.01 10.56 18.27
CA ALA A 164 4.32 9.96 18.07
C ALA A 164 4.51 9.50 16.60
N VAL A 165 3.43 9.16 15.91
CA VAL A 165 3.46 8.81 14.47
C VAL A 165 3.89 10.01 13.63
N GLY A 166 3.33 11.19 13.93
CA GLY A 166 3.69 12.43 13.25
C GLY A 166 5.15 12.83 13.48
N VAL A 167 5.63 12.69 14.71
CA VAL A 167 7.04 12.96 15.07
C VAL A 167 7.97 12.01 14.30
N ALA A 168 7.71 10.70 14.37
CA ALA A 168 8.50 9.70 13.67
C ALA A 168 8.52 9.93 12.15
N TYR A 169 7.38 10.36 11.57
CA TYR A 169 7.30 10.70 10.15
C TYR A 169 8.18 11.90 9.79
N GLN A 170 8.15 12.96 10.61
CA GLN A 170 8.94 14.18 10.37
C GLN A 170 10.45 13.97 10.52
N GLU A 171 10.87 13.10 11.43
CA GLU A 171 12.27 12.82 11.73
C GLU A 171 12.89 11.77 10.81
N ASP A 172 12.09 11.07 10.01
CA ASP A 172 12.57 9.99 9.13
C ASP A 172 13.23 10.57 7.86
N PRO A 173 14.55 10.38 7.66
CA PRO A 173 15.26 10.90 6.50
C PRO A 173 14.90 10.21 5.18
N LEU A 174 14.24 9.06 5.22
CA LEU A 174 13.77 8.34 4.03
C LEU A 174 12.37 8.76 3.60
N VAL A 175 11.67 9.53 4.43
CA VAL A 175 10.38 10.11 4.09
C VAL A 175 10.59 11.39 3.29
N TRP A 176 9.75 11.59 2.27
CA TRP A 176 9.75 12.80 1.46
C TRP A 176 8.94 13.91 2.13
N HIS A 177 9.56 15.07 2.33
CA HIS A 177 8.92 16.23 2.97
C HIS A 177 8.68 17.41 2.00
N GLY A 178 9.03 17.26 0.72
CA GLY A 178 8.87 18.28 -0.29
C GLY A 178 7.51 18.19 -1.01
N PRO A 179 7.29 19.08 -2.00
CA PRO A 179 6.04 19.12 -2.76
C PRO A 179 5.85 17.87 -3.62
N PHE A 180 4.59 17.63 -4.01
CA PHE A 180 4.30 16.67 -5.06
C PHE A 180 4.94 17.09 -6.39
N LYS A 181 5.33 16.09 -7.19
CA LYS A 181 5.81 16.33 -8.56
C LYS A 181 4.66 16.19 -9.55
N ARG A 182 4.51 17.17 -10.43
CA ARG A 182 3.43 17.17 -11.43
C ARG A 182 3.42 15.93 -12.32
N PRO A 183 4.57 15.40 -12.81
CA PRO A 183 4.55 14.16 -13.58
C PRO A 183 3.95 12.99 -12.78
N THR A 184 4.26 12.88 -11.48
CA THR A 184 3.75 11.85 -10.58
C THR A 184 2.24 11.99 -10.36
N LEU A 185 1.75 13.22 -10.12
CA LEU A 185 0.30 13.47 -9.99
C LEU A 185 -0.46 13.05 -11.26
N ARG A 186 0.07 13.41 -12.43
CA ARG A 186 -0.52 13.01 -13.72
C ARG A 186 -0.45 11.50 -13.96
N ALA A 187 0.61 10.84 -13.51
CA ALA A 187 0.70 9.39 -13.57
C ALA A 187 -0.31 8.71 -12.62
N MET A 188 -0.54 9.26 -11.42
CA MET A 188 -1.62 8.80 -10.52
C MET A 188 -3.01 8.94 -11.18
N GLN A 189 -3.30 10.09 -11.81
CA GLN A 189 -4.56 10.29 -12.54
C GLN A 189 -4.77 9.23 -13.63
N ARG A 190 -3.73 8.94 -14.42
CA ARG A 190 -3.80 7.88 -15.46
C ARG A 190 -4.04 6.51 -14.86
N MET A 191 -3.38 6.19 -13.74
CA MET A 191 -3.56 4.93 -13.04
C MET A 191 -4.98 4.80 -12.48
N LEU A 192 -5.52 5.85 -11.85
CA LEU A 192 -6.91 5.86 -11.35
C LEU A 192 -7.91 5.65 -12.50
N ALA A 193 -7.70 6.30 -13.64
CA ALA A 193 -8.53 6.09 -14.83
C ALA A 193 -8.46 4.64 -15.34
N ALA A 194 -7.25 4.05 -15.37
CA ALA A 194 -7.06 2.65 -15.78
C ALA A 194 -7.72 1.67 -14.79
N ILE A 195 -7.63 1.93 -13.48
CA ILE A 195 -8.31 1.15 -12.44
C ILE A 195 -9.83 1.22 -12.62
N ASN A 196 -10.36 2.42 -12.82
CA ASN A 196 -11.82 2.63 -12.95
C ASN A 196 -12.40 2.00 -14.22
N ALA A 197 -11.59 1.88 -15.27
CA ALA A 197 -11.95 1.18 -16.52
C ALA A 197 -11.68 -0.34 -16.47
N GLY A 198 -10.95 -0.80 -15.45
CA GLY A 198 -10.54 -2.19 -15.30
C GLY A 198 -11.63 -3.08 -14.66
N PRO A 199 -11.35 -4.39 -14.54
CA PRO A 199 -12.26 -5.32 -13.89
C PRO A 199 -12.37 -5.06 -12.38
N GLY A 200 -13.52 -5.44 -11.80
CA GLY A 200 -13.67 -5.53 -10.34
C GLY A 200 -12.93 -6.74 -9.75
N PHE A 201 -13.00 -6.90 -8.44
CA PHE A 201 -12.28 -7.94 -7.69
C PHE A 201 -12.87 -9.35 -7.85
N GLY A 202 -14.08 -9.50 -8.42
CA GLY A 202 -14.72 -10.79 -8.64
C GLY A 202 -14.88 -11.59 -7.34
N ALA A 203 -14.35 -12.81 -7.30
CA ALA A 203 -14.41 -13.68 -6.12
C ALA A 203 -13.19 -13.50 -5.16
N LEU A 204 -12.29 -12.54 -5.41
CA LEU A 204 -11.14 -12.32 -4.55
C LEU A 204 -11.57 -11.77 -3.19
N PRO A 205 -11.32 -12.48 -2.08
CA PRO A 205 -11.57 -11.96 -0.74
C PRO A 205 -10.86 -10.63 -0.54
N THR A 206 -11.61 -9.58 -0.23
CA THR A 206 -11.10 -8.21 -0.11
C THR A 206 -11.57 -7.58 1.19
N LEU A 207 -10.64 -7.02 1.96
CA LEU A 207 -10.90 -6.20 3.15
C LEU A 207 -10.50 -4.76 2.88
N TRP A 208 -11.47 -3.85 2.98
CA TRP A 208 -11.23 -2.41 2.96
C TRP A 208 -11.25 -1.83 4.38
N ILE A 209 -10.20 -1.10 4.75
CA ILE A 209 -10.05 -0.40 6.02
C ILE A 209 -9.93 1.09 5.74
N HIS A 210 -10.69 1.94 6.46
CA HIS A 210 -10.60 3.38 6.31
C HIS A 210 -10.92 4.09 7.62
N GLY A 211 -10.19 5.16 7.93
CA GLY A 211 -10.56 6.07 9.01
C GLY A 211 -11.64 7.03 8.54
N ASP A 212 -12.70 7.26 9.34
CA ASP A 212 -13.75 8.19 8.95
C ASP A 212 -13.39 9.68 9.14
N ASP A 213 -12.25 9.97 9.82
CA ASP A 213 -11.61 11.31 9.87
C ASP A 213 -10.33 11.36 8.98
N ASP A 214 -10.24 10.50 7.95
CA ASP A 214 -9.16 10.59 6.96
C ASP A 214 -9.36 11.83 6.08
N ARG A 215 -8.39 12.77 6.19
CA ARG A 215 -8.38 14.05 5.46
C ARG A 215 -7.41 14.09 4.30
N LEU A 216 -6.65 13.02 4.09
CA LEU A 216 -5.71 12.89 2.97
C LEU A 216 -6.31 12.12 1.80
N VAL A 217 -7.02 11.04 2.09
CA VAL A 217 -7.81 10.27 1.14
C VAL A 217 -9.23 10.20 1.66
N LEU A 218 -10.13 10.95 1.06
CA LEU A 218 -11.50 11.02 1.56
C LEU A 218 -12.21 9.67 1.39
N MET A 219 -12.76 9.16 2.50
CA MET A 219 -13.48 7.89 2.52
C MET A 219 -14.59 7.83 1.46
N SER A 220 -15.30 8.95 1.23
CA SER A 220 -16.39 9.04 0.25
C SER A 220 -15.93 8.82 -1.21
N GLU A 221 -14.73 9.29 -1.56
CA GLU A 221 -14.14 9.09 -2.88
C GLU A 221 -13.77 7.61 -3.09
N THR A 222 -13.09 7.03 -2.09
CA THR A 222 -12.75 5.61 -2.06
C THR A 222 -13.98 4.71 -2.10
N GLN A 223 -15.03 5.03 -1.33
CA GLN A 223 -16.29 4.29 -1.32
C GLN A 223 -16.90 4.24 -2.72
N THR A 224 -16.97 5.37 -3.41
CA THR A 224 -17.52 5.46 -4.77
C THR A 224 -16.79 4.53 -5.76
N ALA A 225 -15.46 4.45 -5.67
CA ALA A 225 -14.68 3.53 -6.50
C ALA A 225 -14.92 2.07 -6.10
N LEU A 226 -14.91 1.78 -4.80
CA LEU A 226 -15.09 0.41 -4.30
C LEU A 226 -16.48 -0.14 -4.54
N ASP A 227 -17.51 0.70 -4.58
CA ASP A 227 -18.88 0.27 -4.96
C ASP A 227 -18.95 -0.32 -6.39
N ARG A 228 -18.01 0.05 -7.26
CA ARG A 228 -17.84 -0.50 -8.61
C ARG A 228 -16.89 -1.69 -8.67
N LEU A 229 -15.85 -1.66 -7.84
CA LEU A 229 -14.75 -2.64 -7.88
C LEU A 229 -15.00 -3.85 -6.99
N ARG A 230 -15.77 -3.70 -5.90
CA ARG A 230 -16.02 -4.77 -4.94
C ARG A 230 -16.62 -6.00 -5.60
N GLY A 231 -16.14 -7.15 -5.16
CA GLY A 231 -16.63 -8.44 -5.59
C GLY A 231 -17.56 -9.09 -4.57
N ASP A 232 -17.74 -10.40 -4.69
CA ASP A 232 -18.70 -11.18 -3.89
C ASP A 232 -18.26 -11.35 -2.44
N ASP A 233 -16.93 -11.46 -2.18
CA ASP A 233 -16.35 -11.61 -0.83
C ASP A 233 -15.66 -10.31 -0.42
N PHE A 234 -16.45 -9.32 -0.03
CA PHE A 234 -15.99 -7.98 0.34
C PHE A 234 -16.39 -7.61 1.76
N GLU A 235 -15.39 -7.33 2.59
CA GLU A 235 -15.58 -6.80 3.94
C GLU A 235 -15.08 -5.36 4.04
N GLN A 236 -15.73 -4.57 4.91
CA GLN A 236 -15.25 -3.23 5.24
C GLN A 236 -15.05 -3.08 6.75
N LEU A 237 -14.06 -2.29 7.13
CA LEU A 237 -13.76 -1.90 8.49
C LEU A 237 -13.57 -0.39 8.55
N ILE A 238 -14.62 0.33 8.95
CA ILE A 238 -14.53 1.77 9.16
C ILE A 238 -14.04 2.02 10.58
N ASN A 239 -12.88 2.69 10.70
CA ASN A 239 -12.25 3.01 11.96
C ASN A 239 -12.78 4.36 12.47
N ALA A 240 -13.69 4.33 13.45
CA ALA A 240 -14.33 5.53 13.98
C ALA A 240 -13.31 6.50 14.60
N GLY A 241 -13.30 7.75 14.13
CA GLY A 241 -12.33 8.79 14.49
C GLY A 241 -10.90 8.50 13.98
N GLY A 242 -10.70 7.40 13.27
CA GLY A 242 -9.40 7.06 12.70
C GLY A 242 -9.01 7.99 11.54
N ARG A 243 -7.71 8.24 11.42
CA ARG A 243 -7.11 9.05 10.36
C ARG A 243 -6.53 8.16 9.26
N HIS A 244 -5.63 8.71 8.46
CA HIS A 244 -5.13 8.06 7.24
C HIS A 244 -4.39 6.74 7.49
N GLU A 245 -3.48 6.69 8.44
CA GLU A 245 -2.62 5.53 8.71
C GLU A 245 -3.26 4.57 9.73
N SER A 246 -4.29 3.81 9.33
CA SER A 246 -5.01 2.89 10.23
C SER A 246 -4.09 1.88 10.93
N PHE A 247 -2.97 1.49 10.31
CA PHE A 247 -1.98 0.59 10.91
C PHE A 247 -1.08 1.24 11.96
N ASN A 248 -1.12 2.55 12.10
CA ASN A 248 -0.39 3.34 13.08
C ASN A 248 -1.32 4.06 14.07
N GLU A 249 -2.63 3.83 13.98
CA GLU A 249 -3.63 4.41 14.85
C GLU A 249 -3.51 3.94 16.31
N THR A 250 -4.11 4.69 17.23
CA THR A 250 -4.13 4.36 18.67
C THR A 250 -4.73 2.99 18.96
N ASN A 251 -5.61 2.49 18.10
CA ASN A 251 -6.24 1.17 18.17
C ASN A 251 -5.71 0.19 17.11
N LYS A 252 -4.47 0.38 16.62
CA LYS A 252 -3.84 -0.47 15.60
C LYS A 252 -3.89 -1.97 15.89
N ASP A 253 -3.82 -2.38 17.16
CA ASP A 253 -3.88 -3.79 17.55
C ASP A 253 -5.22 -4.43 17.18
N GLN A 254 -6.32 -3.69 17.37
CA GLN A 254 -7.66 -4.13 16.99
C GLN A 254 -7.79 -4.19 15.46
N ILE A 255 -7.25 -3.20 14.74
CA ILE A 255 -7.23 -3.16 13.28
C ILE A 255 -6.44 -4.36 12.75
N LEU A 256 -5.21 -4.58 13.24
CA LEU A 256 -4.37 -5.67 12.78
C LEU A 256 -4.93 -7.05 13.16
N LYS A 257 -5.62 -7.16 14.30
CA LYS A 257 -6.36 -8.38 14.62
C LYS A 257 -7.43 -8.67 13.56
N ARG A 258 -8.21 -7.69 13.14
CA ARG A 258 -9.20 -7.85 12.07
C ARG A 258 -8.55 -8.26 10.74
N VAL A 259 -7.39 -7.67 10.41
CA VAL A 259 -6.62 -8.06 9.22
C VAL A 259 -6.19 -9.53 9.30
N THR A 260 -5.63 -9.95 10.44
CA THR A 260 -5.17 -11.34 10.60
C THR A 260 -6.32 -12.35 10.64
N ASP A 261 -7.45 -12.02 11.27
CA ASP A 261 -8.66 -12.84 11.26
C ASP A 261 -9.22 -12.99 9.82
N PHE A 262 -9.27 -11.88 9.07
CA PHE A 262 -9.69 -11.89 7.66
C PHE A 262 -8.76 -12.76 6.80
N ILE A 263 -7.44 -12.60 6.93
CA ILE A 263 -6.47 -13.41 6.20
C ILE A 263 -6.63 -14.91 6.56
N ALA A 264 -6.76 -15.23 7.84
CA ALA A 264 -6.95 -16.62 8.27
C ALA A 264 -8.21 -17.23 7.65
N ARG A 265 -9.32 -16.47 7.60
CA ARG A 265 -10.56 -16.92 6.93
C ARG A 265 -10.35 -17.12 5.42
N ALA A 266 -9.68 -16.19 4.74
CA ALA A 266 -9.48 -16.24 3.30
C ALA A 266 -8.52 -17.38 2.85
N LEU A 267 -7.63 -17.82 3.74
CA LEU A 267 -6.69 -18.90 3.47
C LEU A 267 -7.21 -20.29 3.85
N GLY A 268 -8.24 -20.39 4.68
CA GLY A 268 -8.86 -21.65 5.14
C GLY A 268 -8.15 -22.22 6.36
#